data_ad8db5b890f63c5bff0ed5ed7c398376
#
_entry.id   ad8db5b890f63c5bff0ed5ed7c398376
#
_cell.length_a   1.000
_cell.length_b   1.000
_cell.length_c   1.000
_cell.angle_alpha   90.00
_cell.angle_beta   90.00
_cell.angle_gamma   90.00
#
_symmetry.space_group_name_H-M   'P 1'
#
loop_
_entity.id
_entity.type
_entity.pdbx_description
1 polymer ?
#
loop_
_entity_poly.entity_id
_entity_poly.type
_entity_poly.pdbx_seq_one_letter_code
_entity_poly.pdbx_strand_id
1 'polypeptide(L)'
;MRVYEAAWSDALERELIRLSADWEAEDSCRGYRANTHEDLAGRRVFLAEEDGAILGYLFGLRETAEKKSTVMDAGTPYFEIEELYVVPTHRSKGIGRQLFALAEETARQDGLPYLMLSTATKNARAILHFYLDELGMEFWSARLFKSLE
;
A
#
# COMPACT_ATOMS: atom_id res chain seq x y z
N MET A 1 20.68 1.54 0.32
CA MET A 1 19.24 1.66 -0.03
C MET A 1 18.70 2.99 0.45
N ARG A 2 17.90 3.64 -0.34
CA ARG A 2 17.26 4.90 -0.01
C ARG A 2 15.73 4.73 -0.04
N VAL A 3 15.03 5.28 0.96
CA VAL A 3 13.57 5.27 1.03
C VAL A 3 13.09 6.73 1.07
N TYR A 4 12.22 7.12 0.14
CA TYR A 4 11.85 8.52 -0.03
C TYR A 4 10.54 8.68 -0.76
N GLU A 5 9.90 9.86 -0.60
CA GLU A 5 8.74 10.22 -1.41
C GLU A 5 9.24 10.73 -2.77
N ALA A 6 8.75 10.14 -3.84
CA ALA A 6 9.20 10.43 -5.20
C ALA A 6 8.34 11.49 -5.87
N ALA A 7 8.97 12.34 -6.68
CA ALA A 7 8.26 13.19 -7.63
C ALA A 7 7.82 12.36 -8.83
N TRP A 8 6.63 12.65 -9.37
CA TRP A 8 6.13 11.98 -10.56
C TRP A 8 6.97 12.28 -11.81
N SER A 9 7.15 11.24 -12.63
CA SER A 9 7.72 11.34 -13.97
C SER A 9 7.14 10.22 -14.82
N ASP A 10 7.23 10.36 -16.14
CA ASP A 10 6.77 9.31 -17.04
C ASP A 10 7.58 8.02 -16.86
N ALA A 11 8.88 8.16 -16.56
CA ALA A 11 9.74 7.01 -16.31
C ALA A 11 9.32 6.26 -15.04
N LEU A 12 8.99 6.99 -13.98
CA LEU A 12 8.50 6.38 -12.74
C LEU A 12 7.18 5.65 -12.98
N GLU A 13 6.24 6.29 -13.66
CA GLU A 13 4.94 5.69 -13.95
C GLU A 13 5.11 4.37 -14.72
N ARG A 14 5.93 4.36 -15.78
CA ARG A 14 6.18 3.13 -16.55
C ARG A 14 6.77 2.02 -15.69
N GLU A 15 7.69 2.36 -14.80
CA GLU A 15 8.32 1.36 -13.91
C GLU A 15 7.32 0.81 -12.88
N LEU A 16 6.47 1.65 -12.30
CA LEU A 16 5.43 1.19 -11.37
C LEU A 16 4.42 0.28 -12.07
N ILE A 17 4.02 0.61 -13.29
CA ILE A 17 3.13 -0.25 -14.09
C ILE A 17 3.79 -1.60 -14.33
N ARG A 18 5.08 -1.62 -14.71
CA ARG A 18 5.83 -2.86 -14.93
C ARG A 18 5.89 -3.71 -13.66
N LEU A 19 6.22 -3.11 -12.52
CA LEU A 19 6.27 -3.82 -11.24
C LEU A 19 4.89 -4.36 -10.84
N SER A 20 3.83 -3.62 -11.10
CA SER A 20 2.48 -4.09 -10.81
C SER A 20 2.07 -5.27 -11.71
N ALA A 21 2.58 -5.32 -12.93
CA ALA A 21 2.39 -6.49 -13.82
C ALA A 21 3.11 -7.73 -13.27
N ASP A 22 4.30 -7.56 -12.70
CA ASP A 22 4.99 -8.65 -12.01
C ASP A 22 4.18 -9.14 -10.81
N TRP A 23 3.58 -8.22 -10.06
CA TRP A 23 2.72 -8.56 -8.92
C TRP A 23 1.47 -9.33 -9.37
N GLU A 24 0.82 -8.87 -10.44
CA GLU A 24 -0.33 -9.60 -11.01
C GLU A 24 0.05 -11.04 -11.38
N ALA A 25 1.22 -11.22 -11.97
CA ALA A 25 1.72 -12.54 -12.36
C ALA A 25 1.97 -13.47 -11.17
N GLU A 26 2.24 -12.94 -9.97
CA GLU A 26 2.39 -13.74 -8.76
C GLU A 26 1.08 -14.38 -8.29
N ASP A 27 -0.07 -13.84 -8.71
CA ASP A 27 -1.40 -14.33 -8.32
C ASP A 27 -1.58 -14.47 -6.80
N SER A 28 -1.04 -13.53 -6.05
CA SER A 28 -1.04 -13.54 -4.59
C SER A 28 -2.23 -12.84 -3.96
N CYS A 29 -2.99 -12.08 -4.74
CA CYS A 29 -4.16 -11.33 -4.27
C CYS A 29 -5.37 -11.63 -5.16
N ARG A 30 -6.56 -11.63 -4.56
CA ARG A 30 -7.79 -11.85 -5.30
C ARG A 30 -8.18 -10.61 -6.08
N GLY A 31 -8.39 -10.75 -7.39
CA GLY A 31 -8.86 -9.67 -8.24
C GLY A 31 -7.82 -8.60 -8.55
N TYR A 32 -6.57 -8.79 -8.19
CA TYR A 32 -5.52 -7.82 -8.48
C TYR A 32 -5.21 -7.80 -9.98
N ARG A 33 -5.08 -6.59 -10.52
CA ARG A 33 -4.67 -6.34 -11.91
C ARG A 33 -3.62 -5.24 -11.93
N ALA A 34 -2.72 -5.33 -12.92
CA ALA A 34 -1.68 -4.30 -13.11
C ALA A 34 -2.28 -2.91 -13.24
N ASN A 35 -1.58 -1.93 -12.70
CA ASN A 35 -2.02 -0.54 -12.71
C ASN A 35 -1.99 0.06 -14.11
N THR A 36 -2.89 1.01 -14.34
CA THR A 36 -2.93 1.87 -15.51
C THR A 36 -2.53 3.29 -15.09
N HIS A 37 -2.40 4.19 -16.07
CA HIS A 37 -2.16 5.61 -15.80
C HIS A 37 -3.23 6.19 -14.84
N GLU A 38 -4.50 5.86 -15.05
CA GLU A 38 -5.60 6.37 -14.24
C GLU A 38 -5.52 5.89 -12.79
N ASP A 39 -5.06 4.67 -12.58
CA ASP A 39 -4.90 4.12 -11.22
C ASP A 39 -3.84 4.87 -10.41
N LEU A 40 -2.83 5.42 -11.10
CA LEU A 40 -1.71 6.09 -10.48
C LEU A 40 -1.84 7.62 -10.42
N ALA A 41 -2.71 8.19 -11.24
CA ALA A 41 -2.87 9.64 -11.33
C ALA A 41 -3.25 10.26 -9.97
N GLY A 42 -2.53 11.29 -9.55
CA GLY A 42 -2.78 12.01 -8.31
C GLY A 42 -2.34 11.29 -7.03
N ARG A 43 -1.72 10.11 -7.14
CA ARG A 43 -1.24 9.37 -5.96
C ARG A 43 0.10 9.92 -5.49
N ARG A 44 0.33 9.82 -4.20
CA ARG A 44 1.65 10.06 -3.59
C ARG A 44 2.39 8.73 -3.57
N VAL A 45 3.65 8.75 -3.97
CA VAL A 45 4.46 7.53 -4.14
C VAL A 45 5.69 7.60 -3.28
N PHE A 46 5.93 6.52 -2.55
CA PHE A 46 7.12 6.31 -1.73
C PHE A 46 7.88 5.13 -2.32
N LEU A 47 9.19 5.29 -2.47
CA LEU A 47 10.05 4.30 -3.12
C LEU A 47 11.15 3.82 -2.18
N ALA A 48 11.50 2.55 -2.32
CA ALA A 48 12.76 2.01 -1.83
C ALA A 48 13.63 1.70 -3.04
N GLU A 49 14.81 2.34 -3.11
CA GLU A 49 15.69 2.29 -4.28
C GLU A 49 17.11 1.96 -3.87
N GLU A 50 17.78 1.15 -4.66
CA GLU A 50 19.19 0.83 -4.50
C GLU A 50 19.83 0.67 -5.87
N ASP A 51 20.97 1.35 -6.09
CA ASP A 51 21.71 1.29 -7.34
C ASP A 51 20.87 1.55 -8.59
N GLY A 52 19.91 2.50 -8.48
CA GLY A 52 19.03 2.88 -9.57
C GLY A 52 17.85 1.94 -9.81
N ALA A 53 17.72 0.87 -9.03
CA ALA A 53 16.61 -0.08 -9.14
C ALA A 53 15.59 0.13 -8.02
N ILE A 54 14.31 0.11 -8.37
CA ILE A 54 13.22 0.17 -7.40
C ILE A 54 13.03 -1.23 -6.79
N LEU A 55 13.23 -1.34 -5.49
CA LEU A 55 13.07 -2.59 -4.74
C LEU A 55 11.67 -2.74 -4.14
N GLY A 56 10.96 -1.66 -4.01
CA GLY A 56 9.60 -1.65 -3.49
C GLY A 56 8.96 -0.28 -3.61
N TYR A 57 7.65 -0.25 -3.53
CA TYR A 57 6.89 1.00 -3.54
C TYR A 57 5.67 0.92 -2.63
N LEU A 58 5.24 2.07 -2.19
CA LEU A 58 3.95 2.27 -1.56
C LEU A 58 3.31 3.48 -2.21
N PHE A 59 2.03 3.39 -2.59
CA PHE A 59 1.32 4.59 -2.99
C PHE A 59 -0.07 4.66 -2.39
N GLY A 60 -0.57 5.86 -2.33
CA GLY A 60 -1.90 6.15 -1.82
C GLY A 60 -2.26 7.61 -2.00
N LEU A 61 -3.34 8.00 -1.37
CA LEU A 61 -3.84 9.36 -1.47
C LEU A 61 -4.62 9.75 -0.21
N ARG A 62 -4.80 11.06 -0.04
CA ARG A 62 -5.68 11.59 0.98
C ARG A 62 -7.13 11.38 0.56
N GLU A 63 -7.92 10.85 1.47
CA GLU A 63 -9.36 10.67 1.34
C GLU A 63 -10.10 11.35 2.49
N THR A 64 -11.40 11.48 2.36
CA THR A 64 -12.26 12.01 3.42
C THR A 64 -13.42 11.04 3.64
N ALA A 65 -13.68 10.69 4.89
CA ALA A 65 -14.79 9.80 5.24
C ALA A 65 -16.12 10.46 4.86
N GLU A 66 -16.87 9.80 3.99
CA GLU A 66 -18.18 10.31 3.54
C GLU A 66 -19.26 10.09 4.59
N LYS A 67 -19.15 9.00 5.35
CA LYS A 67 -20.15 8.58 6.34
C LYS A 67 -19.47 8.28 7.67
N LYS A 68 -20.24 8.48 8.75
CA LYS A 68 -19.82 8.02 10.06
C LYS A 68 -19.67 6.51 10.08
N SER A 69 -18.60 6.03 10.71
CA SER A 69 -18.35 4.61 10.96
C SER A 69 -17.99 4.41 12.43
N THR A 70 -17.68 3.16 12.79
CA THR A 70 -17.19 2.86 14.14
C THR A 70 -15.75 3.35 14.37
N VAL A 71 -15.04 3.69 13.29
CA VAL A 71 -13.64 4.14 13.35
C VAL A 71 -13.54 5.65 13.34
N MET A 72 -14.32 6.34 12.48
CA MET A 72 -14.20 7.79 12.30
C MET A 72 -15.53 8.45 11.95
N ASP A 73 -15.64 9.74 12.26
CA ASP A 73 -16.79 10.55 11.90
C ASP A 73 -16.76 10.95 10.42
N ALA A 74 -17.94 11.28 9.88
CA ALA A 74 -18.02 11.86 8.54
C ALA A 74 -17.18 13.15 8.48
N GLY A 75 -16.47 13.34 7.37
CA GLY A 75 -15.58 14.50 7.18
C GLY A 75 -14.16 14.29 7.71
N THR A 76 -13.88 13.18 8.39
CA THR A 76 -12.53 12.90 8.87
C THR A 76 -11.59 12.62 7.70
N PRO A 77 -10.46 13.35 7.58
CA PRO A 77 -9.47 13.05 6.55
C PRO A 77 -8.60 11.87 6.99
N TYR A 78 -8.15 11.09 6.01
CA TYR A 78 -7.24 9.98 6.26
C TYR A 78 -6.37 9.73 5.03
N PHE A 79 -5.30 8.96 5.21
CA PHE A 79 -4.46 8.52 4.11
C PHE A 79 -4.80 7.07 3.78
N GLU A 80 -5.27 6.83 2.55
CA GLU A 80 -5.55 5.47 2.06
C GLU A 80 -4.31 4.93 1.37
N ILE A 81 -3.72 3.89 1.95
CA ILE A 81 -2.66 3.14 1.28
C ILE A 81 -3.33 2.17 0.31
N GLU A 82 -3.11 2.36 -0.97
CA GLU A 82 -3.72 1.52 -2.00
C GLU A 82 -2.86 0.32 -2.35
N GLU A 83 -1.52 0.49 -2.37
CA GLU A 83 -0.60 -0.60 -2.65
C GLU A 83 0.69 -0.46 -1.85
N LEU A 84 1.21 -1.60 -1.43
CA LEU A 84 2.53 -1.77 -0.82
C LEU A 84 3.14 -3.03 -1.41
N TYR A 85 4.19 -2.87 -2.19
CA TYR A 85 4.83 -3.97 -2.92
C TYR A 85 6.34 -3.95 -2.73
N VAL A 86 6.91 -5.11 -2.50
CA VAL A 86 8.36 -5.34 -2.46
C VAL A 86 8.69 -6.43 -3.44
N VAL A 87 9.72 -6.22 -4.28
CA VAL A 87 10.14 -7.23 -5.24
C VAL A 87 10.50 -8.55 -4.53
N PRO A 88 10.13 -9.71 -5.09
CA PRO A 88 10.28 -11.00 -4.39
C PRO A 88 11.67 -11.29 -3.83
N THR A 89 12.71 -10.90 -4.58
CA THR A 89 14.12 -11.15 -4.19
C THR A 89 14.56 -10.34 -2.96
N HIS A 90 13.81 -9.33 -2.56
CA HIS A 90 14.17 -8.43 -1.46
C HIS A 90 13.12 -8.42 -0.33
N ARG A 91 12.22 -9.38 -0.31
CA ARG A 91 11.24 -9.54 0.79
C ARG A 91 11.90 -10.02 2.07
N SER A 92 11.22 -9.78 3.20
CA SER A 92 11.67 -10.15 4.54
C SER A 92 12.98 -9.48 4.97
N LYS A 93 13.29 -8.34 4.39
CA LYS A 93 14.48 -7.53 4.73
C LYS A 93 14.11 -6.17 5.32
N GLY A 94 12.83 -5.97 5.70
CA GLY A 94 12.37 -4.75 6.34
C GLY A 94 12.02 -3.59 5.39
N ILE A 95 12.03 -3.80 4.07
CA ILE A 95 11.72 -2.74 3.09
C ILE A 95 10.27 -2.28 3.23
N GLY A 96 9.33 -3.21 3.31
CA GLY A 96 7.90 -2.87 3.50
C GLY A 96 7.67 -2.07 4.77
N ARG A 97 8.35 -2.42 5.86
CA ARG A 97 8.29 -1.68 7.13
C ARG A 97 8.79 -0.25 6.97
N GLN A 98 9.89 -0.05 6.25
CA GLN A 98 10.46 1.28 6.03
C GLN A 98 9.55 2.15 5.15
N LEU A 99 8.97 1.58 4.11
CA LEU A 99 8.00 2.27 3.26
C LEU A 99 6.76 2.70 4.05
N PHE A 100 6.22 1.79 4.84
CA PHE A 100 5.07 2.09 5.68
C PHE A 100 5.38 3.18 6.70
N ALA A 101 6.53 3.09 7.38
CA ALA A 101 6.95 4.07 8.38
C ALA A 101 7.07 5.48 7.77
N LEU A 102 7.61 5.59 6.56
CA LEU A 102 7.69 6.89 5.88
C LEU A 102 6.32 7.44 5.53
N ALA A 103 5.41 6.60 5.02
CA ALA A 103 4.04 7.02 4.71
C ALA A 103 3.30 7.44 5.99
N GLU A 104 3.47 6.70 7.08
CA GLU A 104 2.87 7.03 8.38
C GLU A 104 3.35 8.37 8.90
N GLU A 105 4.66 8.60 8.88
CA GLU A 105 5.23 9.87 9.33
C GLU A 105 4.77 11.03 8.46
N THR A 106 4.72 10.84 7.16
CA THR A 106 4.23 11.85 6.22
C THR A 106 2.76 12.20 6.51
N ALA A 107 1.92 11.19 6.70
CA ALA A 107 0.52 11.41 7.06
C ALA A 107 0.39 12.16 8.39
N ARG A 108 1.22 11.83 9.37
CA ARG A 108 1.24 12.52 10.67
C ARG A 108 1.63 13.99 10.53
N GLN A 109 2.65 14.27 9.71
CA GLN A 109 3.08 15.65 9.43
C GLN A 109 2.00 16.46 8.70
N ASP A 110 1.19 15.80 7.87
CA ASP A 110 0.06 16.42 7.17
C ASP A 110 -1.17 16.59 8.09
N GLY A 111 -1.08 16.18 9.35
CA GLY A 111 -2.16 16.29 10.33
C GLY A 111 -3.30 15.29 10.12
N LEU A 112 -3.06 14.20 9.38
CA LEU A 112 -4.09 13.18 9.15
C LEU A 112 -4.16 12.23 10.36
N PRO A 113 -5.35 12.02 10.94
CA PRO A 113 -5.50 11.19 12.14
C PRO A 113 -5.48 9.68 11.88
N TYR A 114 -5.63 9.24 10.63
CA TYR A 114 -5.71 7.82 10.31
C TYR A 114 -4.96 7.45 9.04
N LEU A 115 -4.37 6.25 9.07
CA LEU A 115 -3.97 5.48 7.90
C LEU A 115 -4.98 4.36 7.70
N MET A 116 -5.38 4.12 6.46
CA MET A 116 -6.34 3.07 6.10
C MET A 116 -5.76 2.22 4.99
N LEU A 117 -6.05 0.94 5.00
CA LEU A 117 -5.81 0.05 3.86
C LEU A 117 -6.77 -1.14 3.89
N SER A 118 -6.92 -1.74 2.74
CA SER A 118 -7.63 -3.01 2.58
C SER A 118 -6.70 -4.01 1.92
N THR A 119 -6.90 -5.29 2.18
CA THR A 119 -6.13 -6.35 1.54
C THR A 119 -7.03 -7.47 1.09
N ALA A 120 -6.76 -7.99 -0.11
CA ALA A 120 -7.43 -9.16 -0.66
C ALA A 120 -6.42 -10.31 -0.84
N THR A 121 -5.39 -10.32 -0.02
CA THR A 121 -4.32 -11.33 -0.08
C THR A 121 -4.86 -12.75 0.07
N LYS A 122 -4.25 -13.68 -0.65
CA LYS A 122 -4.50 -15.12 -0.48
C LYS A 122 -3.76 -15.70 0.72
N ASN A 123 -2.79 -14.94 1.30
CA ASN A 123 -2.04 -15.32 2.48
C ASN A 123 -2.38 -14.41 3.66
N ALA A 124 -3.64 -14.49 4.11
CA ALA A 124 -4.15 -13.61 5.15
C ALA A 124 -3.34 -13.70 6.45
N ARG A 125 -2.88 -14.89 6.85
CA ARG A 125 -2.14 -15.07 8.10
C ARG A 125 -0.84 -14.27 8.12
N ALA A 126 -0.04 -14.36 7.07
CA ALA A 126 1.23 -13.65 6.99
C ALA A 126 1.03 -12.14 6.83
N ILE A 127 0.07 -11.71 6.02
CA ILE A 127 -0.19 -10.29 5.77
C ILE A 127 -0.78 -9.62 6.98
N LEU A 128 -1.75 -10.24 7.66
CA LEU A 128 -2.32 -9.68 8.89
C LEU A 128 -1.29 -9.67 10.03
N HIS A 129 -0.43 -10.68 10.13
CA HIS A 129 0.67 -10.64 11.09
C HIS A 129 1.57 -9.41 10.84
N PHE A 130 1.90 -9.14 9.59
CA PHE A 130 2.71 -7.97 9.24
C PHE A 130 2.02 -6.66 9.64
N TYR A 131 0.78 -6.44 9.23
CA TYR A 131 0.09 -5.19 9.52
C TYR A 131 -0.29 -5.04 10.99
N LEU A 132 -0.78 -6.08 11.63
CA LEU A 132 -1.26 -5.99 13.02
C LEU A 132 -0.12 -6.08 14.03
N ASP A 133 0.75 -7.09 13.90
CA ASP A 133 1.76 -7.37 14.92
C ASP A 133 3.05 -6.57 14.69
N GLU A 134 3.47 -6.39 13.46
CA GLU A 134 4.70 -5.68 13.17
C GLU A 134 4.52 -4.17 12.96
N LEU A 135 3.42 -3.75 12.34
CA LEU A 135 3.17 -2.33 12.03
C LEU A 135 2.18 -1.66 12.97
N GLY A 136 1.55 -2.41 13.87
CA GLY A 136 0.68 -1.85 14.90
C GLY A 136 -0.66 -1.33 14.42
N MET A 137 -1.17 -1.81 13.28
CA MET A 137 -2.50 -1.46 12.82
C MET A 137 -3.57 -2.20 13.64
N GLU A 138 -4.76 -1.64 13.70
CA GLU A 138 -5.90 -2.27 14.33
C GLU A 138 -6.82 -2.88 13.27
N PHE A 139 -7.41 -4.04 13.60
CA PHE A 139 -8.32 -4.73 12.71
C PHE A 139 -9.71 -4.07 12.78
N TRP A 140 -10.23 -3.68 11.63
CA TRP A 140 -11.56 -3.09 11.55
C TRP A 140 -12.61 -4.11 11.11
N SER A 141 -12.42 -4.73 9.93
CA SER A 141 -13.43 -5.62 9.37
C SER A 141 -12.83 -6.57 8.33
N ALA A 142 -13.55 -7.67 8.07
CA ALA A 142 -13.15 -8.61 7.03
C ALA A 142 -14.39 -9.22 6.36
N ARG A 143 -14.20 -9.65 5.11
CA ARG A 143 -15.17 -10.51 4.42
C ARG A 143 -14.53 -11.85 4.15
N LEU A 144 -15.25 -12.92 4.46
CA LEU A 144 -14.80 -14.30 4.27
C LEU A 144 -15.79 -15.02 3.36
N PHE A 145 -15.30 -16.00 2.61
CA PHE A 145 -16.15 -16.81 1.79
C PHE A 145 -15.69 -18.27 1.82
N LYS A 146 -16.62 -19.15 1.48
CA LYS A 146 -16.34 -20.58 1.30
C LYS A 146 -17.13 -21.05 0.09
N SER A 147 -16.46 -21.70 -0.87
CA SER A 147 -17.16 -22.34 -1.97
C SER A 147 -17.87 -23.59 -1.45
N LEU A 148 -19.10 -23.82 -1.92
CA LEU A 148 -19.87 -25.01 -1.59
C LEU A 148 -19.93 -26.01 -2.73
N GLU A 149 -19.13 -25.78 -3.77
CA GLU A 149 -19.01 -26.66 -4.94
C GLU A 149 -17.91 -27.71 -4.76
#